data_6460220ffdb13a8c0ea778e9a2bfe189
#
_entry.id   6460220ffdb13a8c0ea778e9a2bfe189
#
_cell.length_a   1.000
_cell.length_b   1.000
_cell.length_c   1.000
_cell.angle_alpha   90.00
_cell.angle_beta   90.00
_cell.angle_gamma   90.00
#
_symmetry.space_group_name_H-M   'P 1'
#
loop_
_entity.id
_entity.type
_entity.pdbx_description
1 polymer ?
#
loop_
_entity_poly.entity_id
_entity_poly.type
_entity_poly.pdbx_seq_one_letter_code
_entity_poly.pdbx_strand_id
1 'polypeptide(L)'
;MNNTNLPCSLDDTTELRKLILENPDLPLIVFAGEEAWNGEWCYSQSHHVRASIDTLGLYGDMWVDKDDYYDRLVDDLCDEEEYVNLSDEDYFKMIDQKIAETEFVKAIVIYVG
;
A
#
# COMPACT_ATOMS: atom_id res chain seq x y z
N MET A 1 1.56 30.75 -3.85
CA MET A 1 0.25 30.68 -4.48
C MET A 1 -0.83 30.70 -3.44
N ASN A 2 -1.83 31.52 -3.66
CA ASN A 2 -2.87 31.76 -2.68
C ASN A 2 -4.19 31.12 -3.12
N ASN A 3 -4.75 30.23 -2.26
CA ASN A 3 -5.97 29.50 -2.55
C ASN A 3 -7.19 30.06 -1.82
N THR A 4 -7.06 31.23 -1.19
CA THR A 4 -8.10 31.75 -0.29
C THR A 4 -9.43 32.07 -0.99
N ASN A 5 -9.42 32.28 -2.29
CA ASN A 5 -10.64 32.65 -3.04
C ASN A 5 -11.32 31.46 -3.71
N LEU A 6 -10.83 30.23 -3.49
CA LEU A 6 -11.44 29.04 -4.07
C LEU A 6 -12.67 28.61 -3.29
N PRO A 7 -13.72 28.12 -3.97
CA PRO A 7 -14.96 27.73 -3.30
C PRO A 7 -14.87 26.44 -2.49
N CYS A 8 -13.77 25.72 -2.58
CA CYS A 8 -13.54 24.48 -1.85
C CYS A 8 -12.13 24.44 -1.29
N SER A 9 -11.94 23.64 -0.26
CA SER A 9 -10.63 23.41 0.30
C SER A 9 -9.81 22.52 -0.62
N LEU A 10 -8.52 22.81 -0.72
CA LEU A 10 -7.58 21.98 -1.45
C LEU A 10 -6.62 21.36 -0.46
N ASP A 11 -6.24 20.12 -0.73
CA ASP A 11 -5.28 19.41 0.12
C ASP A 11 -3.88 19.96 -0.08
N ASP A 12 -3.08 19.91 0.98
CA ASP A 12 -1.68 20.27 0.92
C ASP A 12 -0.91 19.12 0.25
N THR A 13 -0.34 19.40 -0.91
CA THR A 13 0.41 18.42 -1.68
C THR A 13 1.92 18.65 -1.63
N THR A 14 2.40 19.43 -0.66
CA THR A 14 3.83 19.76 -0.54
C THR A 14 4.67 18.50 -0.42
N GLU A 15 4.30 17.57 0.45
CA GLU A 15 5.03 16.33 0.65
C GLU A 15 5.03 15.47 -0.62
N LEU A 16 3.89 15.36 -1.27
CA LEU A 16 3.76 14.60 -2.53
C LEU A 16 4.67 15.17 -3.60
N ARG A 17 4.65 16.50 -3.79
CA ARG A 17 5.51 17.15 -4.78
C ARG A 17 6.97 16.92 -4.50
N LYS A 18 7.36 17.02 -3.23
CA LYS A 18 8.74 16.78 -2.81
C LYS A 18 9.18 15.36 -3.14
N LEU A 19 8.36 14.36 -2.80
CA LEU A 19 8.67 12.97 -3.09
C LEU A 19 8.81 12.70 -4.58
N ILE A 20 7.95 13.28 -5.40
CA ILE A 20 8.03 13.11 -6.86
C ILE A 20 9.32 13.73 -7.40
N LEU A 21 9.67 14.93 -6.97
CA LEU A 21 10.87 15.61 -7.43
C LEU A 21 12.14 14.88 -7.01
N GLU A 22 12.17 14.34 -5.81
CA GLU A 22 13.33 13.62 -5.29
C GLU A 22 13.46 12.19 -5.83
N ASN A 23 12.35 11.61 -6.30
CA ASN A 23 12.30 10.23 -6.76
C ASN A 23 11.55 10.12 -8.08
N PRO A 24 12.07 10.72 -9.16
CA PRO A 24 11.32 10.79 -10.42
C PRO A 24 11.09 9.45 -11.10
N ASP A 25 11.88 8.44 -10.74
CA ASP A 25 11.79 7.12 -11.36
C ASP A 25 10.92 6.12 -10.56
N LEU A 26 10.46 6.50 -9.39
CA LEU A 26 9.60 5.61 -8.60
C LEU A 26 8.17 5.62 -9.13
N PRO A 27 7.53 4.46 -9.19
CA PRO A 27 6.12 4.40 -9.56
C PRO A 27 5.23 5.05 -8.50
N LEU A 28 4.06 5.51 -8.92
CA LEU A 28 3.04 6.05 -8.03
C LEU A 28 1.94 5.00 -7.86
N ILE A 29 1.52 4.78 -6.62
CA ILE A 29 0.39 3.90 -6.32
C ILE A 29 -0.57 4.70 -5.43
N VAL A 30 -1.84 4.70 -5.78
CA VAL A 30 -2.86 5.45 -5.05
C VAL A 30 -3.76 4.47 -4.31
N PHE A 31 -3.88 4.65 -2.99
CA PHE A 31 -4.82 3.92 -2.17
C PHE A 31 -5.94 4.86 -1.74
N ALA A 32 -7.18 4.48 -2.05
CA ALA A 32 -8.35 5.24 -1.66
C ALA A 32 -9.10 4.47 -0.56
N GLY A 33 -9.36 5.14 0.56
CA GLY A 33 -10.18 4.59 1.62
C GLY A 33 -11.65 4.55 1.21
N GLU A 34 -12.45 3.82 1.97
CA GLU A 34 -13.90 3.72 1.69
C GLU A 34 -14.59 5.08 1.68
N GLU A 35 -14.13 6.00 2.51
CA GLU A 35 -14.70 7.34 2.62
C GLU A 35 -14.38 8.22 1.43
N ALA A 36 -13.40 7.87 0.62
CA ALA A 36 -13.03 8.63 -0.57
C ALA A 36 -14.02 8.45 -1.72
N TRP A 37 -14.88 7.44 -1.63
CA TRP A 37 -15.83 7.12 -2.69
C TRP A 37 -17.16 6.70 -2.10
N ASN A 38 -18.24 7.36 -2.51
CA ASN A 38 -19.57 7.09 -1.99
C ASN A 38 -20.43 6.21 -2.91
N GLY A 39 -19.92 5.83 -4.07
CA GLY A 39 -20.62 4.93 -4.99
C GLY A 39 -21.70 5.59 -5.84
N GLU A 40 -22.07 6.83 -5.58
CA GLU A 40 -23.12 7.53 -6.32
C GLU A 40 -22.58 8.37 -7.48
N TRP A 41 -21.39 8.90 -7.32
CA TRP A 41 -20.78 9.81 -8.27
C TRP A 41 -19.48 9.25 -8.80
N CYS A 42 -19.12 9.65 -9.99
CA CYS A 42 -17.86 9.21 -10.59
C CYS A 42 -16.65 9.63 -9.77
N TYR A 43 -16.71 10.82 -9.20
CA TYR A 43 -15.57 11.38 -8.45
C TYR A 43 -16.07 12.17 -7.25
N SER A 44 -15.30 12.09 -6.18
CA SER A 44 -15.51 12.91 -4.98
C SER A 44 -14.21 13.59 -4.62
N GLN A 45 -14.30 14.78 -4.06
CA GLN A 45 -13.12 15.45 -3.52
C GLN A 45 -12.72 14.78 -2.22
N SER A 46 -11.45 14.40 -2.12
CA SER A 46 -10.89 13.88 -0.87
C SER A 46 -10.50 15.04 0.04
N HIS A 47 -10.65 14.84 1.33
CA HIS A 47 -10.24 15.81 2.33
C HIS A 47 -8.86 15.54 2.88
N HIS A 48 -8.29 14.38 2.62
CA HIS A 48 -6.99 13.99 3.13
C HIS A 48 -6.17 13.32 2.04
N VAL A 49 -5.03 13.91 1.75
CA VAL A 49 -4.04 13.30 0.87
C VAL A 49 -2.74 13.19 1.65
N ARG A 50 -2.23 11.99 1.72
CA ARG A 50 -0.97 11.69 2.40
C ARG A 50 -0.07 10.91 1.45
N ALA A 51 1.22 11.20 1.46
CA ALA A 51 2.16 10.52 0.59
C ALA A 51 3.37 10.05 1.37
N SER A 52 3.86 8.87 1.04
CA SER A 52 5.06 8.30 1.62
C SER A 52 5.71 7.34 0.65
N ILE A 53 6.98 6.98 0.91
CA ILE A 53 7.64 5.94 0.15
C ILE A 53 7.49 4.64 0.93
N ASP A 54 6.88 3.64 0.30
CA ASP A 54 6.68 2.33 0.89
C ASP A 54 7.15 1.23 -0.06
N THR A 55 7.49 0.09 0.52
CA THR A 55 7.81 -1.12 -0.24
C THR A 55 6.59 -2.03 -0.21
N LEU A 56 6.07 -2.35 -1.40
CA LEU A 56 4.82 -3.08 -1.53
C LEU A 56 5.00 -4.35 -2.35
N GLY A 57 4.22 -5.37 -2.02
CA GLY A 57 4.12 -6.61 -2.78
C GLY A 57 2.70 -6.83 -3.24
N LEU A 58 2.55 -7.53 -4.34
CA LEU A 58 1.23 -7.88 -4.87
C LEU A 58 0.81 -9.21 -4.28
N TYR A 59 -0.16 -9.19 -3.37
CA TYR A 59 -0.75 -10.39 -2.78
C TYR A 59 -2.07 -10.69 -3.50
N GLY A 60 -2.04 -11.69 -4.37
CA GLY A 60 -3.15 -11.89 -5.28
C GLY A 60 -3.27 -10.69 -6.23
N ASP A 61 -4.32 -9.92 -6.06
CA ASP A 61 -4.57 -8.70 -6.82
C ASP A 61 -4.50 -7.43 -5.96
N MET A 62 -4.02 -7.56 -4.71
CA MET A 62 -3.92 -6.45 -3.77
C MET A 62 -2.47 -6.05 -3.52
N TRP A 63 -2.20 -4.76 -3.53
CA TRP A 63 -0.92 -4.23 -3.05
C TRP A 63 -0.94 -4.11 -1.54
N VAL A 64 0.04 -4.71 -0.88
CA VAL A 64 0.17 -4.68 0.58
C VAL A 64 1.62 -4.41 0.96
N ASP A 65 1.84 -3.87 2.15
CA ASP A 65 3.21 -3.71 2.64
C ASP A 65 3.81 -5.06 3.01
N LYS A 66 5.11 -5.06 3.29
CA LYS A 66 5.84 -6.30 3.55
C LYS A 66 5.36 -7.01 4.81
N ASP A 67 5.06 -6.26 5.87
CA ASP A 67 4.59 -6.84 7.12
C ASP A 67 3.20 -7.47 6.94
N ASP A 68 2.30 -6.79 6.26
CA ASP A 68 0.98 -7.33 5.95
C ASP A 68 1.07 -8.55 5.03
N TYR A 69 1.98 -8.51 4.06
CA TYR A 69 2.24 -9.65 3.18
C TYR A 69 2.65 -10.89 3.98
N TYR A 70 3.56 -10.70 4.93
CA TYR A 70 4.02 -11.76 5.81
C TYR A 70 2.86 -12.35 6.62
N ASP A 71 2.07 -11.50 7.26
CA ASP A 71 0.95 -11.94 8.08
C ASP A 71 -0.08 -12.72 7.27
N ARG A 72 -0.37 -12.27 6.05
CA ARG A 72 -1.30 -12.97 5.16
C ARG A 72 -0.79 -14.33 4.73
N LEU A 73 0.51 -14.44 4.44
CA LEU A 73 1.11 -15.74 4.13
C LEU A 73 1.00 -16.70 5.31
N VAL A 74 1.31 -16.24 6.51
CA VAL A 74 1.22 -17.06 7.72
C VAL A 74 -0.19 -17.60 7.88
N ASP A 75 -1.20 -16.76 7.75
CA ASP A 75 -2.59 -17.15 7.91
C ASP A 75 -3.09 -18.07 6.80
N ASP A 76 -2.70 -17.79 5.56
CA ASP A 76 -3.21 -18.53 4.40
C ASP A 76 -2.58 -19.93 4.28
N LEU A 77 -1.34 -20.11 4.72
CA LEU A 77 -0.61 -21.36 4.53
C LEU A 77 -0.65 -22.27 5.75
N CYS A 78 -1.10 -21.80 6.89
CA CYS A 78 -1.05 -22.60 8.12
C CYS A 78 -1.89 -23.88 8.06
N ASP A 79 -2.94 -23.91 7.27
CA ASP A 79 -3.82 -25.06 7.12
C ASP A 79 -3.55 -25.90 5.86
N GLU A 80 -2.53 -25.54 5.08
CA GLU A 80 -2.18 -26.31 3.89
C GLU A 80 -1.54 -27.63 4.26
N GLU A 81 -1.93 -28.71 3.58
CA GLU A 81 -1.43 -30.05 3.85
C GLU A 81 0.08 -30.15 3.82
N GLU A 82 0.71 -29.40 2.92
CA GLU A 82 2.16 -29.40 2.77
C GLU A 82 2.88 -28.90 4.04
N TYR A 83 2.23 -28.04 4.80
CA TYR A 83 2.87 -27.30 5.88
C TYR A 83 2.32 -27.60 7.27
N VAL A 84 1.17 -28.29 7.34
CA VAL A 84 0.46 -28.48 8.61
C VAL A 84 1.27 -29.29 9.64
N ASN A 85 2.18 -30.14 9.17
CA ASN A 85 3.00 -31.00 10.04
C ASN A 85 4.39 -30.42 10.32
N LEU A 86 4.69 -29.22 9.83
CA LEU A 86 5.97 -28.59 10.11
C LEU A 86 6.01 -28.09 11.56
N SER A 87 7.21 -28.11 12.15
CA SER A 87 7.42 -27.42 13.42
C SER A 87 7.25 -25.91 13.18
N ASP A 88 7.00 -25.16 14.26
CA ASP A 88 6.89 -23.71 14.15
C ASP A 88 8.15 -23.10 13.55
N GLU A 89 9.32 -23.58 13.97
CA GLU A 89 10.59 -23.11 13.44
C GLU A 89 10.69 -23.32 11.92
N ASP A 90 10.38 -24.52 11.45
CA ASP A 90 10.44 -24.85 10.03
C ASP A 90 9.38 -24.11 9.24
N TYR A 91 8.21 -23.93 9.81
CA TYR A 91 7.13 -23.17 9.17
C TYR A 91 7.55 -21.72 8.93
N PHE A 92 8.09 -21.06 9.94
CA PHE A 92 8.53 -19.67 9.79
C PHE A 92 9.75 -19.52 8.88
N LYS A 93 10.63 -20.51 8.83
CA LYS A 93 11.71 -20.52 7.84
C LYS A 93 11.18 -20.59 6.42
N MET A 94 10.15 -21.39 6.19
CA MET A 94 9.49 -21.48 4.89
C MET A 94 8.85 -20.16 4.51
N ILE A 95 8.17 -19.50 5.46
CA ILE A 95 7.57 -18.19 5.21
C ILE A 95 8.65 -17.16 4.86
N ASP A 96 9.74 -17.12 5.61
CA ASP A 96 10.86 -16.20 5.34
C ASP A 96 11.45 -16.43 3.95
N GLN A 97 11.55 -17.69 3.52
CA GLN A 97 12.04 -18.00 2.18
C GLN A 97 11.08 -17.50 1.10
N LYS A 98 9.78 -17.68 1.30
CA LYS A 98 8.78 -17.18 0.35
C LYS A 98 8.82 -15.66 0.25
N ILE A 99 9.01 -14.97 1.36
CA ILE A 99 9.16 -13.52 1.38
C ILE A 99 10.42 -13.11 0.62
N ALA A 100 11.53 -13.83 0.81
CA ALA A 100 12.78 -13.52 0.11
C ALA A 100 12.67 -13.72 -1.41
N GLU A 101 11.82 -14.64 -1.85
CA GLU A 101 11.57 -14.90 -3.26
C GLU A 101 10.53 -13.95 -3.88
N THR A 102 9.80 -13.22 -3.05
CA THR A 102 8.77 -12.29 -3.51
C THR A 102 9.39 -10.99 -4.00
N GLU A 103 8.93 -10.52 -5.13
CA GLU A 103 9.38 -9.26 -5.70
C GLU A 103 8.56 -8.11 -5.09
N PHE A 104 9.23 -7.28 -4.30
CA PHE A 104 8.63 -6.09 -3.72
C PHE A 104 9.04 -4.86 -4.51
N VAL A 105 8.12 -3.90 -4.59
CA VAL A 105 8.32 -2.68 -5.36
C VAL A 105 8.34 -1.49 -4.40
N LYS A 106 9.38 -0.67 -4.53
CA LYS A 106 9.44 0.60 -3.83
C LYS A 106 8.66 1.64 -4.64
N ALA A 107 7.73 2.31 -3.99
CA ALA A 107 6.81 3.22 -4.68
C ALA A 107 6.51 4.44 -3.82
N ILE A 108 6.12 5.52 -4.49
CA ILE A 108 5.48 6.64 -3.81
C ILE A 108 4.01 6.26 -3.68
N VAL A 109 3.54 6.12 -2.44
CA VAL A 109 2.17 5.72 -2.15
C VAL A 109 1.38 6.95 -1.73
N ILE A 110 0.26 7.16 -2.40
CA ILE A 110 -0.66 8.26 -2.13
C ILE A 110 -1.88 7.68 -1.44
N TYR A 111 -2.14 8.12 -0.21
CA TYR A 111 -3.31 7.70 0.54
C TYR A 111 -4.36 8.80 0.47
N VAL A 112 -5.54 8.43 0.00
CA VAL A 112 -6.67 9.32 -0.20
C VAL A 112 -7.83 8.83 0.66
N GLY A 113 -8.35 9.69 1.53
CA GLY A 113 -9.44 9.23 2.41
C GLY A 113 -10.22 10.31 3.09
#